data_8d016d113c29db403a624da752c656f8
#
_entry.id   8d016d113c29db403a624da752c656f8
#
_cell.length_a   1.000
_cell.length_b   1.000
_cell.length_c   1.000
_cell.angle_alpha   90.00
_cell.angle_beta   90.00
_cell.angle_gamma   90.00
#
_symmetry.space_group_name_H-M   'P 1'
#
loop_
_entity.id
_entity.type
_entity.pdbx_description
1 polymer ?
#
loop_
_entity_poly.entity_id
_entity_poly.type
_entity_poly.pdbx_seq_one_letter_code
_entity_poly.pdbx_strand_id
1 'polypeptide(L)'
;MRKLPFISVPTSSSSDGFSSASASLIVDGRRTSVPARLAYGIIVDTRVIRTAPEKFIYSGIGDMLSKITAIYDWLYEGACGVRFCHYDCKEGGQQLCADAL
;
A
#
# COMPACT_ATOMS: atom_id res chain seq x y z
N MET A 1 14.57 -2.64 -17.67
CA MET A 1 14.75 -2.17 -16.27
C MET A 1 15.73 -3.08 -15.55
N ARG A 2 16.75 -2.53 -14.89
CA ARG A 2 17.70 -3.34 -14.11
C ARG A 2 17.02 -3.84 -12.83
N LYS A 3 17.05 -5.15 -12.60
CA LYS A 3 16.46 -5.80 -11.43
C LYS A 3 17.42 -5.73 -10.22
N LEU A 4 17.78 -4.52 -9.79
CA LEU A 4 18.68 -4.36 -8.65
C LEU A 4 17.87 -4.46 -7.34
N PRO A 5 18.43 -5.14 -6.31
CA PRO A 5 17.86 -5.06 -4.97
C PRO A 5 18.04 -3.64 -4.43
N PHE A 6 17.06 -3.16 -3.66
CA PHE A 6 17.12 -1.87 -2.99
C PHE A 6 16.67 -1.98 -1.55
N ILE A 7 17.17 -1.09 -0.71
CA ILE A 7 16.77 -0.96 0.69
C ILE A 7 15.93 0.31 0.80
N SER A 8 14.78 0.22 1.45
CA SER A 8 13.93 1.37 1.73
C SER A 8 14.28 1.94 3.11
N VAL A 9 14.46 3.26 3.17
CA VAL A 9 14.74 3.97 4.42
C VAL A 9 13.69 5.07 4.58
N PRO A 10 12.55 4.80 5.22
CA PRO A 10 11.51 5.79 5.41
C PRO A 10 11.98 6.90 6.38
N THR A 11 11.72 8.14 6.01
CA THR A 11 12.04 9.33 6.82
C THR A 11 10.82 9.92 7.53
N SER A 12 9.64 9.36 7.28
CA SER A 12 8.39 9.71 7.95
C SER A 12 7.46 8.51 8.01
N SER A 13 6.50 8.55 8.91
CA SER A 13 5.46 7.53 9.09
C SER A 13 4.13 7.92 8.43
N SER A 14 4.15 8.77 7.40
CA SER A 14 2.94 9.30 6.78
C SER A 14 2.11 8.30 6.00
N SER A 15 2.69 7.17 5.60
CA SER A 15 2.01 6.05 4.93
C SER A 15 2.87 4.80 5.02
N ASP A 16 2.31 3.65 4.65
CA ASP A 16 2.99 2.37 4.58
C ASP A 16 3.60 2.06 3.19
N GLY A 17 3.65 3.04 2.29
CA GLY A 17 4.13 2.88 0.92
C GLY A 17 5.53 2.26 0.79
N PHE A 18 6.37 2.35 1.83
CA PHE A 18 7.69 1.73 1.86
C PHE A 18 7.66 0.20 1.93
N SER A 19 6.53 -0.39 2.30
CA SER A 19 6.30 -1.84 2.37
C SER A 19 5.40 -2.37 1.24
N SER A 20 5.00 -1.50 0.30
CA SER A 20 4.10 -1.86 -0.81
C SER A 20 4.86 -2.42 -2.01
N ALA A 21 4.23 -3.39 -2.69
CA ALA A 21 4.69 -3.90 -3.99
C ALA A 21 4.14 -3.08 -5.17
N SER A 22 3.46 -1.98 -4.92
CA SER A 22 2.95 -1.05 -5.93
C SER A 22 3.52 0.35 -5.75
N ALA A 23 3.66 1.07 -6.85
CA ALA A 23 4.09 2.46 -6.88
C ALA A 23 2.98 3.33 -7.49
N SER A 24 2.59 4.39 -6.78
CA SER A 24 1.67 5.38 -7.31
C SER A 24 2.44 6.42 -8.11
N LEU A 25 2.29 6.40 -9.42
CA LEU A 25 2.97 7.30 -10.34
C LEU A 25 1.96 8.20 -11.05
N ILE A 26 2.44 9.35 -11.54
CA ILE A 26 1.67 10.19 -12.44
C ILE A 26 2.12 9.86 -13.86
N VAL A 27 1.23 9.25 -14.63
CA VAL A 27 1.44 8.91 -16.03
C VAL A 27 0.40 9.68 -16.85
N ASP A 28 0.87 10.48 -17.80
CA ASP A 28 0.01 11.33 -18.65
C ASP A 28 -0.99 12.21 -17.85
N GLY A 29 -0.51 12.77 -16.72
CA GLY A 29 -1.30 13.64 -15.85
C GLY A 29 -2.32 12.90 -14.95
N ARG A 30 -2.38 11.57 -15.00
CA ARG A 30 -3.26 10.74 -14.17
C ARG A 30 -2.47 9.94 -13.16
N ARG A 31 -2.98 9.85 -11.94
CA ARG A 31 -2.41 8.96 -10.90
C ARG A 31 -2.73 7.51 -11.27
N THR A 32 -1.69 6.71 -11.44
CA THR A 32 -1.79 5.30 -11.83
C THR A 32 -0.97 4.46 -10.86
N SER A 33 -1.54 3.37 -10.39
CA SER A 33 -0.80 2.36 -9.63
C SER A 33 -0.08 1.43 -10.59
N VAL A 34 1.23 1.33 -10.44
CA VAL A 34 2.08 0.49 -11.28
C VAL A 34 2.68 -0.61 -10.40
N PRO A 35 2.63 -1.89 -10.84
CA PRO A 35 3.31 -2.97 -10.12
C PRO A 35 4.78 -2.64 -9.94
N ALA A 36 5.27 -2.75 -8.72
CA ALA A 36 6.64 -2.51 -8.32
C ALA A 36 7.20 -3.73 -7.60
N ARG A 37 8.43 -3.64 -7.16
CA ARG A 37 9.04 -4.69 -6.35
C ARG A 37 9.05 -4.25 -4.89
N LEU A 38 8.85 -5.21 -4.02
CA LEU A 38 9.15 -5.01 -2.60
C LEU A 38 10.63 -4.69 -2.42
N ALA A 39 10.92 -3.82 -1.47
CA ALA A 39 12.29 -3.58 -1.03
C ALA A 39 12.90 -4.88 -0.50
N TYR A 40 14.18 -5.10 -0.76
CA TYR A 40 14.95 -6.22 -0.20
C TYR A 40 15.02 -6.16 1.32
N GLY A 41 15.05 -4.96 1.86
CA GLY A 41 15.02 -4.69 3.30
C GLY A 41 14.48 -3.31 3.58
N ILE A 42 14.00 -3.11 4.80
CA ILE A 42 13.50 -1.82 5.28
C ILE A 42 14.27 -1.48 6.55
N ILE A 43 14.91 -0.30 6.56
CA ILE A 43 15.62 0.23 7.73
C ILE A 43 14.82 1.39 8.28
N VAL A 44 14.32 1.23 9.50
CA VAL A 44 13.53 2.25 10.19
C VAL A 44 14.36 2.86 11.31
N ASP A 45 14.81 4.11 11.14
CA ASP A 45 15.44 4.86 12.22
C ASP A 45 14.40 5.77 12.88
N THR A 46 13.98 5.40 14.08
CA THR A 46 12.98 6.15 14.86
C THR A 46 13.45 7.57 15.22
N ARG A 47 14.75 7.80 15.31
CA ARG A 47 15.31 9.14 15.55
C ARG A 47 15.06 10.06 14.37
N VAL A 48 15.22 9.53 13.15
CA VAL A 48 14.94 10.28 11.92
C VAL A 48 13.43 10.53 11.78
N ILE A 49 12.61 9.52 11.97
CA ILE A 49 11.15 9.65 11.87
C ILE A 49 10.61 10.66 12.89
N ARG A 50 11.18 10.71 14.09
CA ARG A 50 10.79 11.67 15.14
C ARG A 50 11.03 13.13 14.75
N THR A 51 11.94 13.41 13.82
CA THR A 51 12.18 14.77 13.34
C THR A 51 11.18 15.23 12.28
N ALA A 52 10.37 14.31 11.75
CA ALA A 52 9.36 14.64 10.77
C ALA A 52 8.22 15.47 11.37
N PRO A 53 7.58 16.35 10.59
CA PRO A 53 6.43 17.13 11.05
C PRO A 53 5.31 16.23 11.62
N GLU A 54 4.72 16.63 12.72
CA GLU A 54 3.70 15.88 13.44
C GLU A 54 2.49 15.48 12.56
N LYS A 55 2.14 16.34 11.60
CA LYS A 55 1.09 16.03 10.59
C LYS A 55 1.30 14.72 9.85
N PHE A 56 2.54 14.26 9.70
CA PHE A 56 2.83 12.98 9.04
C PHE A 56 2.52 11.80 9.95
N ILE A 57 2.57 11.95 11.25
CA ILE A 57 2.12 10.94 12.20
C ILE A 57 0.60 10.77 12.09
N TYR A 58 -0.14 11.87 12.08
CA TYR A 58 -1.61 11.83 11.90
C TYR A 58 -2.01 11.25 10.55
N SER A 59 -1.26 11.59 9.48
CA SER A 59 -1.46 10.99 8.16
C SER A 59 -1.29 9.48 8.19
N GLY A 60 -0.23 8.97 8.84
CA GLY A 60 0.01 7.53 8.97
C GLY A 60 -1.05 6.81 9.79
N ILE A 61 -1.55 7.43 10.86
CA ILE A 61 -2.68 6.90 11.63
C ILE A 61 -3.93 6.80 10.74
N GLY A 62 -4.23 7.84 9.95
CA GLY A 62 -5.33 7.81 8.98
C GLY A 62 -5.17 6.71 7.95
N ASP A 63 -3.96 6.52 7.43
CA ASP A 63 -3.63 5.44 6.47
C ASP A 63 -3.88 4.05 7.09
N MET A 64 -3.51 3.84 8.34
CA MET A 64 -3.80 2.59 9.06
C MET A 64 -5.29 2.38 9.32
N LEU A 65 -6.01 3.43 9.71
CA LEU A 65 -7.45 3.34 9.95
C LEU A 65 -8.23 3.06 8.67
N SER A 66 -7.79 3.59 7.52
CA SER A 66 -8.43 3.34 6.23
C SER A 66 -8.43 1.86 5.83
N LYS A 67 -7.46 1.07 6.32
CA LYS A 67 -7.41 -0.37 6.06
C LYS A 67 -8.54 -1.14 6.76
N ILE A 68 -8.98 -0.67 7.91
CA ILE A 68 -10.11 -1.27 8.62
C ILE A 68 -11.38 -1.13 7.77
N THR A 69 -11.64 0.08 7.25
CA THR A 69 -12.80 0.30 6.38
C THR A 69 -12.69 -0.49 5.08
N ALA A 70 -11.51 -0.55 4.47
CA ALA A 70 -11.28 -1.34 3.25
C ALA A 70 -11.55 -2.84 3.46
N ILE A 71 -11.19 -3.40 4.62
CA ILE A 71 -11.50 -4.80 4.95
C ILE A 71 -13.02 -5.00 5.06
N TYR A 72 -13.73 -4.08 5.69
CA TYR A 72 -15.20 -4.15 5.77
C TYR A 72 -15.85 -4.06 4.38
N ASP A 73 -15.34 -3.18 3.52
CA ASP A 73 -15.84 -3.05 2.15
C ASP A 73 -15.65 -4.36 1.38
N TRP A 74 -14.48 -5.01 1.50
CA TRP A 74 -14.22 -6.30 0.87
C TRP A 74 -15.13 -7.42 1.39
N LEU A 75 -15.35 -7.47 2.70
CA LEU A 75 -16.28 -8.44 3.29
C LEU A 75 -17.71 -8.21 2.80
N TYR A 76 -18.12 -6.95 2.68
CA TYR A 76 -19.44 -6.58 2.19
C TYR A 76 -19.61 -6.95 0.71
N GLU A 77 -18.64 -6.64 -0.14
CA GLU A 77 -18.62 -7.01 -1.55
C GLU A 77 -18.70 -8.54 -1.73
N GLY A 78 -17.94 -9.29 -0.94
CA GLY A 78 -17.98 -10.74 -0.94
C GLY A 78 -19.36 -11.29 -0.55
N ALA A 79 -20.00 -10.72 0.45
CA ALA A 79 -21.34 -11.12 0.91
C ALA A 79 -22.44 -10.76 -0.08
N CYS A 80 -22.33 -9.64 -0.80
CA CYS A 80 -23.33 -9.17 -1.77
C CYS A 80 -23.12 -9.74 -3.18
N GLY A 81 -22.06 -10.51 -3.43
CA GLY A 81 -21.76 -11.08 -4.75
C GLY A 81 -21.39 -10.02 -5.80
N VAL A 82 -21.21 -8.78 -5.39
CA VAL A 82 -20.82 -7.68 -6.27
C VAL A 82 -19.28 -7.67 -6.35
N ARG A 83 -18.73 -8.21 -7.41
CA ARG A 83 -17.30 -8.11 -7.68
C ARG A 83 -16.98 -6.73 -8.23
N PHE A 84 -16.68 -5.80 -7.35
CA PHE A 84 -15.89 -4.64 -7.72
C PHE A 84 -14.42 -5.09 -7.80
N CYS A 85 -14.01 -5.62 -8.94
CA CYS A 85 -12.61 -5.79 -9.23
C CYS A 85 -11.95 -4.42 -9.28
N HIS A 86 -11.43 -3.94 -8.18
CA HIS A 86 -10.48 -2.86 -8.21
C HIS A 86 -9.27 -3.35 -9.04
N TYR A 87 -8.73 -2.47 -9.83
CA TYR A 87 -7.76 -2.70 -10.92
C TYR A 87 -6.53 -3.55 -10.56
N ASP A 88 -6.26 -3.80 -9.28
CA ASP A 88 -5.12 -4.59 -8.80
C ASP A 88 -5.38 -6.10 -8.69
N CYS A 89 -6.61 -6.55 -8.92
CA CYS A 89 -6.94 -7.98 -8.82
C CYS A 89 -6.53 -8.82 -10.05
N LYS A 90 -6.00 -8.22 -11.12
CA LYS A 90 -5.77 -8.97 -12.36
C LYS A 90 -4.57 -9.91 -12.35
N GLU A 91 -3.61 -9.76 -11.45
CA GLU A 91 -2.41 -10.62 -11.47
C GLU A 91 -2.00 -11.25 -10.12
N GLY A 92 -2.59 -10.88 -9.01
CA GLY A 92 -2.24 -11.43 -7.69
C GLY A 92 -3.42 -11.62 -6.74
N GLY A 93 -4.52 -10.94 -7.00
CA GLY A 93 -5.67 -10.91 -6.10
C GLY A 93 -6.62 -12.10 -6.18
N GLN A 94 -6.52 -12.95 -7.21
CA GLN A 94 -7.37 -14.13 -7.32
C GLN A 94 -7.11 -15.16 -6.21
N GLN A 95 -5.90 -15.18 -5.68
CA GLN A 95 -5.54 -16.12 -4.61
C GLN A 95 -6.07 -15.66 -3.25
N LEU A 96 -6.04 -14.35 -2.96
CA LEU A 96 -6.53 -13.80 -1.69
C LEU A 96 -8.06 -13.86 -1.54
N CYS A 97 -8.81 -13.78 -2.65
CA CYS A 97 -10.27 -13.93 -2.61
C CYS A 97 -10.72 -15.39 -2.53
N ALA A 98 -9.89 -16.35 -2.93
CA ALA A 98 -10.21 -17.78 -2.85
C ALA A 98 -10.01 -18.35 -1.45
N ASP A 99 -9.09 -17.78 -0.67
CA ASP A 99 -8.75 -18.23 0.69
C ASP A 99 -9.63 -17.58 1.78
N ALA A 100 -10.51 -16.65 1.41
CA ALA A 100 -11.42 -15.96 2.34
C ALA A 100 -12.85 -16.53 2.36
N LEU A 101 -13.11 -17.61 1.61
CA LEU A 101 -14.34 -18.42 1.61
C LEU A 101 -14.06 -19.78 2.20
#